data_2e4a9531c756ed8dadfd215822a888ce
#
_entry.id   2e4a9531c756ed8dadfd215822a888ce
#
_cell.length_a   1.000
_cell.length_b   1.000
_cell.length_c   1.000
_cell.angle_alpha   90.00
_cell.angle_beta   90.00
_cell.angle_gamma   90.00
#
_symmetry.space_group_name_H-M   'P 1'
#
loop_
_entity.id
_entity.type
_entity.pdbx_description
1 polymer ?
#
loop_
_entity_poly.entity_id
_entity_poly.type
_entity_poly.pdbx_seq_one_letter_code
_entity_poly.pdbx_strand_id
1 'polypeptide(L)'
;MKNKVILLILDELGYSCARQLMGNLEGWVKAGKARVWQGQAVLPSVSGPCYASIHTELTPQDHGVTSNYHEGKLEDADIFSAVRAAGGTTAAIAHSFFSDYFQASPFDPMRDMEVDDIHRPIQHARFYTMAGANKAQPATPSDIDLF
;
A
#
# COMPACT_ATOMS: atom_id res chain seq x y z
N MET A 1 24.11 -5.68 -9.02
CA MET A 1 23.03 -4.64 -9.17
C MET A 1 21.99 -4.91 -8.10
N LYS A 2 21.58 -3.89 -7.33
CA LYS A 2 20.44 -4.06 -6.42
C LYS A 2 19.16 -4.14 -7.28
N ASN A 3 18.37 -5.19 -7.09
CA ASN A 3 17.08 -5.31 -7.77
C ASN A 3 16.14 -4.20 -7.29
N LYS A 4 15.35 -3.66 -8.22
CA LYS A 4 14.27 -2.71 -7.91
C LYS A 4 12.94 -3.41 -8.15
N VAL A 5 12.00 -3.25 -7.22
CA VAL A 5 10.65 -3.81 -7.32
C VAL A 5 9.65 -2.66 -7.11
N ILE A 6 8.61 -2.64 -7.92
CA ILE A 6 7.46 -1.75 -7.76
C ILE A 6 6.24 -2.64 -7.54
N LEU A 7 5.58 -2.48 -6.41
CA LEU A 7 4.26 -3.04 -6.14
C LEU A 7 3.23 -1.93 -6.40
N LEU A 8 2.40 -2.12 -7.42
CA LEU A 8 1.31 -1.20 -7.74
C LEU A 8 -0.02 -1.86 -7.39
N ILE A 9 -0.76 -1.25 -6.49
CA ILE A 9 -2.10 -1.70 -6.09
C ILE A 9 -3.11 -0.72 -6.68
N LEU A 10 -4.00 -1.23 -7.52
CA LEU A 10 -5.11 -0.49 -8.11
C LEU A 10 -6.40 -0.94 -7.41
N ASP A 11 -6.82 -0.16 -6.42
CA ASP A 11 -8.03 -0.46 -5.65
C ASP A 11 -9.27 -0.42 -6.55
N GLU A 12 -10.27 -1.22 -6.24
CA GLU A 12 -11.53 -1.36 -6.98
C GLU A 12 -11.40 -1.87 -8.44
N LEU A 13 -10.19 -2.16 -8.92
CA LEU A 13 -9.99 -2.70 -10.26
C LEU A 13 -10.12 -4.22 -10.27
N GLY A 14 -11.31 -4.73 -10.58
CA GLY A 14 -11.56 -6.16 -10.69
C GLY A 14 -10.82 -6.82 -11.86
N TYR A 15 -10.47 -8.10 -11.73
CA TYR A 15 -9.73 -8.89 -12.71
C TYR A 15 -10.31 -8.81 -14.13
N SER A 16 -11.62 -9.04 -14.28
CA SER A 16 -12.27 -9.01 -15.61
C SER A 16 -12.20 -7.63 -16.25
N CYS A 17 -12.37 -6.58 -15.47
CA CYS A 17 -12.24 -5.20 -15.94
C CYS A 17 -10.81 -4.89 -16.37
N ALA A 18 -9.82 -5.27 -15.57
CA ALA A 18 -8.40 -5.09 -15.91
C ALA A 18 -8.06 -5.80 -17.24
N ARG A 19 -8.50 -7.06 -17.40
CA ARG A 19 -8.26 -7.85 -18.63
C ARG A 19 -8.89 -7.24 -19.89
N GLN A 20 -10.01 -6.54 -19.74
CA GLN A 20 -10.71 -5.91 -20.87
C GLN A 20 -10.17 -4.51 -21.21
N LEU A 21 -9.79 -3.74 -20.21
CA LEU A 21 -9.50 -2.31 -20.39
C LEU A 21 -8.01 -1.96 -20.39
N MET A 22 -7.16 -2.77 -19.76
CA MET A 22 -5.71 -2.50 -19.69
C MET A 22 -4.96 -3.05 -20.90
N GLY A 23 -5.21 -2.49 -22.08
CA GLY A 23 -4.65 -2.97 -23.36
C GLY A 23 -3.12 -3.06 -23.39
N ASN A 24 -2.40 -2.16 -22.74
CA ASN A 24 -0.93 -2.22 -22.64
C ASN A 24 -0.48 -3.46 -21.85
N LEU A 25 -1.15 -3.75 -20.74
CA LEU A 25 -0.85 -4.94 -19.94
C LEU A 25 -1.11 -6.23 -20.74
N GLU A 26 -2.24 -6.29 -21.43
CA GLU A 26 -2.57 -7.41 -22.33
C GLU A 26 -1.54 -7.56 -23.46
N GLY A 27 -1.07 -6.45 -24.00
CA GLY A 27 0.02 -6.45 -24.99
C GLY A 27 1.32 -7.04 -24.44
N TRP A 28 1.68 -6.71 -23.22
CA TRP A 28 2.86 -7.28 -22.55
C TRP A 28 2.70 -8.77 -22.25
N VAL A 29 1.51 -9.20 -21.85
CA VAL A 29 1.21 -10.63 -21.63
C VAL A 29 1.33 -11.40 -22.95
N LYS A 30 0.74 -10.91 -24.05
CA LYS A 30 0.84 -11.52 -25.38
C LYS A 30 2.27 -11.58 -25.89
N ALA A 31 3.08 -10.58 -25.56
CA ALA A 31 4.50 -10.53 -25.92
C ALA A 31 5.41 -11.37 -24.99
N GLY A 32 4.86 -12.07 -24.00
CA GLY A 32 5.64 -12.86 -23.02
C GLY A 32 6.46 -12.03 -22.05
N LYS A 33 6.23 -10.71 -21.96
CA LYS A 33 6.94 -9.79 -21.07
C LYS A 33 6.28 -9.67 -19.69
N ALA A 34 5.04 -10.11 -19.55
CA ALA A 34 4.30 -10.15 -18.31
C ALA A 34 3.55 -11.46 -18.16
N ARG A 35 3.17 -11.75 -16.92
CA ARG A 35 2.27 -12.86 -16.57
C ARG A 35 1.09 -12.30 -15.83
N VAL A 36 -0.05 -12.96 -15.90
CA VAL A 36 -1.27 -12.58 -15.20
C VAL A 36 -1.85 -13.79 -14.50
N TRP A 37 -2.33 -13.58 -13.29
CA TRP A 37 -3.05 -14.57 -12.50
C TRP A 37 -4.34 -13.96 -12.00
N GLN A 38 -5.37 -14.78 -11.88
CA GLN A 38 -6.57 -14.42 -11.15
C GLN A 38 -6.37 -14.80 -9.69
N GLY A 39 -6.41 -13.81 -8.82
CA GLY A 39 -6.43 -14.00 -7.37
C GLY A 39 -7.82 -13.78 -6.79
N GLN A 40 -7.95 -14.09 -5.52
CA GLN A 40 -9.13 -13.80 -4.73
C GLN A 40 -8.71 -12.99 -3.50
N ALA A 41 -9.46 -11.92 -3.20
CA ALA A 41 -9.25 -11.12 -2.01
C ALA A 41 -9.57 -11.93 -0.74
N VAL A 42 -8.96 -11.55 0.38
CA VAL A 42 -9.33 -12.06 1.70
C VAL A 42 -10.72 -11.56 2.10
N LEU A 43 -11.31 -12.17 3.10
CA LEU A 43 -12.59 -11.72 3.68
C LEU A 43 -12.33 -11.11 5.08
N PRO A 44 -12.93 -9.94 5.37
CA PRO A 44 -13.76 -9.11 4.49
C PRO A 44 -12.96 -8.44 3.38
N SER A 45 -13.52 -8.44 2.16
CA SER A 45 -12.87 -7.90 0.96
C SER A 45 -12.98 -6.38 0.86
N VAL A 46 -12.50 -5.68 1.88
CA VAL A 46 -12.39 -4.21 1.92
C VAL A 46 -10.92 -3.81 2.00
N SER A 47 -10.60 -2.56 1.68
CA SER A 47 -9.21 -2.10 1.44
C SER A 47 -8.28 -2.37 2.60
N GLY A 48 -8.65 -2.03 3.83
CA GLY A 48 -7.79 -2.18 5.01
C GLY A 48 -7.30 -3.61 5.24
N PRO A 49 -8.20 -4.60 5.43
CA PRO A 49 -7.81 -6.00 5.56
C PRO A 49 -7.01 -6.53 4.38
N CYS A 50 -7.40 -6.17 3.14
CA CYS A 50 -6.68 -6.62 1.94
C CYS A 50 -5.26 -6.05 1.88
N TYR A 51 -5.07 -4.77 2.21
CA TYR A 51 -3.73 -4.15 2.22
C TYR A 51 -2.85 -4.77 3.30
N ALA A 52 -3.40 -4.99 4.51
CA ALA A 52 -2.66 -5.66 5.56
C ALA A 52 -2.21 -7.06 5.11
N SER A 53 -3.12 -7.87 4.56
CA SER A 53 -2.80 -9.22 4.08
C SER A 53 -1.78 -9.24 2.94
N ILE A 54 -1.87 -8.30 1.97
CA ILE A 54 -0.89 -8.21 0.86
C ILE A 54 0.52 -7.94 1.40
N HIS A 55 0.65 -7.15 2.47
CA HIS A 55 1.95 -6.73 2.98
C HIS A 55 2.52 -7.64 4.06
N THR A 56 1.68 -8.38 4.79
CA THR A 56 2.09 -9.27 5.87
C THR A 56 2.05 -10.76 5.49
N GLU A 57 1.37 -11.11 4.40
CA GLU A 57 1.05 -12.51 4.01
C GLU A 57 0.16 -13.25 5.03
N LEU A 58 -0.47 -12.53 5.97
CA LEU A 58 -1.35 -13.07 7.00
C LEU A 58 -2.83 -12.90 6.63
N THR A 59 -3.69 -13.66 7.29
CA THR A 59 -5.14 -13.50 7.17
C THR A 59 -5.66 -12.37 8.06
N PRO A 60 -6.86 -11.81 7.81
CA PRO A 60 -7.46 -10.81 8.70
C PRO A 60 -7.62 -11.25 10.15
N GLN A 61 -7.79 -12.55 10.39
CA GLN A 61 -7.83 -13.11 11.73
C GLN A 61 -6.48 -13.09 12.43
N ASP A 62 -5.40 -13.25 11.68
CA ASP A 62 -4.04 -13.32 12.22
C ASP A 62 -3.47 -11.92 12.46
N HIS A 63 -3.56 -11.00 11.48
CA HIS A 63 -3.05 -9.63 11.65
C HIS A 63 -4.04 -8.66 12.32
N GLY A 64 -5.28 -9.09 12.61
CA GLY A 64 -6.27 -8.32 13.38
C GLY A 64 -6.98 -7.19 12.65
N VAL A 65 -6.62 -6.85 11.41
CA VAL A 65 -7.30 -5.82 10.62
C VAL A 65 -8.52 -6.44 9.96
N THR A 66 -9.71 -6.11 10.46
CA THR A 66 -10.98 -6.66 9.98
C THR A 66 -11.91 -5.63 9.35
N SER A 67 -11.50 -4.36 9.29
CA SER A 67 -12.26 -3.27 8.68
C SER A 67 -11.35 -2.14 8.23
N ASN A 68 -11.90 -1.16 7.48
CA ASN A 68 -11.20 0.07 7.11
C ASN A 68 -11.05 1.07 8.29
N TYR A 69 -11.58 0.75 9.45
CA TYR A 69 -11.54 1.58 10.65
C TYR A 69 -10.56 1.06 11.71
N HIS A 70 -9.69 0.13 11.31
CA HIS A 70 -8.65 -0.35 12.20
C HIS A 70 -7.68 0.78 12.53
N GLU A 71 -7.43 0.98 13.82
CA GLU A 71 -6.44 1.92 14.34
C GLU A 71 -5.31 1.14 15.01
N GLY A 72 -4.08 1.52 14.70
CA GLY A 72 -2.91 0.91 15.30
C GLY A 72 -1.92 0.33 14.28
N LYS A 73 -0.67 0.29 14.71
CA LYS A 73 0.39 -0.32 13.93
C LYS A 73 0.32 -1.83 14.04
N LEU A 74 0.57 -2.51 12.94
CA LEU A 74 0.72 -3.96 12.93
C LEU A 74 2.07 -4.36 13.54
N GLU A 75 2.04 -5.36 14.41
CA GLU A 75 3.25 -5.91 15.03
C GLU A 75 3.90 -7.01 14.18
N ASP A 76 3.20 -7.47 13.16
CA ASP A 76 3.66 -8.54 12.28
C ASP A 76 4.76 -8.07 11.34
N ALA A 77 5.58 -9.01 10.89
CA ALA A 77 6.54 -8.75 9.84
C ALA A 77 5.81 -8.40 8.52
N ASP A 78 6.31 -7.41 7.83
CA ASP A 78 5.75 -6.90 6.59
C ASP A 78 6.83 -6.73 5.50
N ILE A 79 6.43 -6.47 4.26
CA ILE A 79 7.37 -6.32 3.15
C ILE A 79 8.36 -5.18 3.33
N PHE A 80 8.01 -4.09 4.04
CA PHE A 80 8.94 -2.99 4.28
C PHE A 80 10.00 -3.42 5.30
N SER A 81 9.60 -4.05 6.39
CA SER A 81 10.52 -4.60 7.39
C SER A 81 11.46 -5.65 6.79
N ALA A 82 10.95 -6.52 5.93
CA ALA A 82 11.76 -7.53 5.22
C ALA A 82 12.80 -6.89 4.28
N VAL A 83 12.41 -5.88 3.50
CA VAL A 83 13.32 -5.15 2.61
C VAL A 83 14.39 -4.41 3.43
N ARG A 84 14.01 -3.79 4.55
CA ARG A 84 14.95 -3.11 5.46
C ARG A 84 15.95 -4.08 6.07
N ALA A 85 15.50 -5.23 6.54
CA ALA A 85 16.37 -6.29 7.08
C ALA A 85 17.39 -6.79 6.05
N ALA A 86 17.01 -6.81 4.78
CA ALA A 86 17.92 -7.15 3.66
C ALA A 86 18.84 -5.97 3.23
N GLY A 87 18.84 -4.84 3.94
CA GLY A 87 19.63 -3.65 3.60
C GLY A 87 19.11 -2.87 2.39
N GLY A 88 17.85 -3.06 2.05
CA GLY A 88 17.17 -2.33 0.98
C GLY A 88 16.64 -0.96 1.42
N THR A 89 16.21 -0.17 0.45
CA THR A 89 15.52 1.10 0.63
C THR A 89 14.04 0.91 0.32
N THR A 90 13.18 1.51 1.13
CA THR A 90 11.72 1.41 1.03
C THR A 90 11.11 2.76 0.68
N ALA A 91 10.11 2.74 -0.20
CA ALA A 91 9.34 3.93 -0.52
C ALA A 91 7.86 3.56 -0.68
N ALA A 92 6.95 4.49 -0.37
CA ALA A 92 5.52 4.33 -0.61
C ALA A 92 4.85 5.66 -0.96
N ILE A 93 3.93 5.61 -1.91
CA ILE A 93 2.92 6.65 -2.16
C ILE A 93 1.58 5.97 -1.98
N ALA A 94 0.84 6.30 -0.93
CA ALA A 94 -0.33 5.54 -0.53
C ALA A 94 -1.30 6.33 0.35
N HIS A 95 -2.47 5.77 0.59
CA HIS A 95 -3.39 6.27 1.61
C HIS A 95 -2.78 6.19 3.01
N SER A 96 -3.18 7.08 3.92
CA SER A 96 -2.70 7.17 5.30
C SER A 96 -2.78 5.87 6.11
N PHE A 97 -3.62 4.91 5.72
CA PHE A 97 -3.63 3.56 6.30
C PHE A 97 -2.25 2.90 6.31
N PHE A 98 -1.44 3.16 5.29
CA PHE A 98 -0.09 2.61 5.23
C PHE A 98 0.82 3.16 6.33
N SER A 99 0.64 4.43 6.72
CA SER A 99 1.32 4.95 7.90
C SER A 99 0.83 4.25 9.16
N ASP A 100 -0.48 4.20 9.36
CA ASP A 100 -1.06 3.58 10.56
C ASP A 100 -0.62 2.12 10.71
N TYR A 101 -0.60 1.36 9.64
CA TYR A 101 -0.29 -0.07 9.70
C TYR A 101 1.21 -0.36 9.78
N PHE A 102 2.04 0.36 9.04
CA PHE A 102 3.43 -0.04 8.81
C PHE A 102 4.48 0.96 9.32
N GLN A 103 4.09 2.13 9.79
CA GLN A 103 5.06 3.16 10.16
C GLN A 103 4.79 3.81 11.51
N ALA A 104 3.73 4.61 11.62
CA ALA A 104 3.39 5.35 12.82
C ALA A 104 1.88 5.53 12.96
N SER A 105 1.33 5.10 14.08
CA SER A 105 -0.09 5.25 14.41
C SER A 105 -0.24 5.99 15.74
N PRO A 106 -1.22 6.88 15.89
CA PRO A 106 -2.13 7.35 14.84
C PRO A 106 -1.39 8.23 13.81
N PHE A 107 -1.88 8.21 12.56
CA PHE A 107 -1.37 9.08 11.51
C PHE A 107 -1.57 10.57 11.88
N ASP A 108 -0.49 11.31 11.81
CA ASP A 108 -0.49 12.77 12.00
C ASP A 108 -0.06 13.44 10.69
N PRO A 109 -0.96 14.20 10.00
CA PRO A 109 -0.64 14.84 8.74
C PRO A 109 0.57 15.79 8.83
N MET A 110 0.78 16.43 9.97
CA MET A 110 1.90 17.36 10.15
C MET A 110 3.26 16.65 10.29
N ARG A 111 3.24 15.39 10.68
CA ARG A 111 4.44 14.58 10.92
C ARG A 111 4.68 13.53 9.84
N ASP A 112 3.61 12.91 9.35
CA ASP A 112 3.68 11.65 8.62
C ASP A 112 3.31 11.76 7.14
N MET A 113 2.78 12.90 6.66
CA MET A 113 2.34 13.04 5.28
C MET A 113 3.49 12.92 4.28
N GLU A 114 4.59 13.60 4.55
CA GLU A 114 5.81 13.57 3.76
C GLU A 114 6.97 13.13 4.65
N VAL A 115 7.53 11.98 4.38
CA VAL A 115 8.63 11.40 5.16
C VAL A 115 9.81 11.13 4.24
N ASP A 116 10.99 11.63 4.64
CA ASP A 116 12.29 11.28 4.10
C ASP A 116 13.23 11.03 5.28
N ASP A 117 13.13 9.85 5.88
CA ASP A 117 13.86 9.46 7.07
C ASP A 117 14.34 8.01 6.97
N ILE A 118 15.67 7.84 6.93
CA ILE A 118 16.31 6.52 6.81
C ILE A 118 16.06 5.59 8.00
N HIS A 119 15.60 6.12 9.14
CA HIS A 119 15.32 5.33 10.34
C HIS A 119 13.87 4.81 10.38
N ARG A 120 13.00 5.29 9.51
CA ARG A 120 11.62 4.83 9.42
C ARG A 120 11.52 3.49 8.67
N PRO A 121 10.50 2.67 8.96
CA PRO A 121 10.22 1.45 8.19
C PRO A 121 10.02 1.74 6.70
N ILE A 122 9.23 2.78 6.40
CA ILE A 122 9.08 3.33 5.05
C ILE A 122 9.91 4.61 5.01
N GLN A 123 11.07 4.55 4.37
CA GLN A 123 12.07 5.63 4.41
C GLN A 123 11.67 6.86 3.60
N HIS A 124 11.00 6.64 2.49
CA HIS A 124 10.48 7.69 1.62
C HIS A 124 8.99 7.49 1.46
N ALA A 125 8.19 8.34 2.10
CA ALA A 125 6.74 8.19 2.06
C ALA A 125 6.05 9.49 1.67
N ARG A 126 4.98 9.34 0.88
CA ARG A 126 4.00 10.38 0.58
C ARG A 126 2.64 9.77 0.80
N PHE A 127 1.98 10.20 1.88
CA PHE A 127 0.66 9.70 2.24
C PHE A 127 -0.40 10.75 1.97
N TYR A 128 -1.57 10.31 1.59
CA TYR A 128 -2.73 11.16 1.40
C TYR A 128 -3.91 10.68 2.24
N THR A 129 -4.83 11.57 2.56
CA THR A 129 -6.09 11.24 3.21
C THR A 129 -7.24 11.64 2.31
N MET A 130 -8.35 10.91 2.39
CA MET A 130 -9.58 11.30 1.71
C MET A 130 -10.41 12.24 2.59
N ALA A 131 -11.14 13.16 1.97
CA ALA A 131 -12.06 14.04 2.68
C ALA A 131 -13.06 13.23 3.52
N GLY A 132 -13.14 13.52 4.81
CA GLY A 132 -14.08 12.90 5.73
C GLY A 132 -13.56 11.66 6.48
N ALA A 133 -12.42 11.10 6.12
CA ALA A 133 -11.87 9.93 6.83
C ALA A 133 -11.42 10.27 8.27
N ASN A 134 -10.95 11.50 8.51
CA ASN A 134 -10.50 11.95 9.85
C ASN A 134 -10.95 13.34 10.22
N LYS A 135 -12.10 13.82 9.75
CA LYS A 135 -12.62 15.18 10.02
C LYS A 135 -11.64 16.33 9.69
N ALA A 136 -10.48 16.04 9.14
CA ALA A 136 -9.54 17.00 8.62
C ALA A 136 -9.83 17.24 7.13
N GLN A 137 -9.46 18.42 6.63
CA GLN A 137 -9.53 18.67 5.19
C GLN A 137 -8.67 17.63 4.46
N PRO A 138 -9.06 17.26 3.21
CA PRO A 138 -8.21 16.38 2.41
C PRO A 138 -6.84 17.02 2.31
N ALA A 139 -5.84 16.26 2.71
CA ALA A 139 -4.47 16.69 2.63
C ALA A 139 -3.74 15.74 1.69
N THR A 140 -3.11 16.30 0.68
CA THR A 140 -2.24 15.59 -0.24
C THR A 140 -0.81 16.08 -0.04
N PRO A 141 0.19 15.22 -0.16
CA PRO A 141 1.57 15.66 -0.23
C PRO A 141 1.77 16.61 -1.41
N SER A 142 2.69 17.57 -1.26
CA SER A 142 3.00 18.58 -2.27
C SER A 142 3.36 17.99 -3.65
N ASP A 143 3.91 16.78 -3.65
CA ASP A 143 4.36 16.10 -4.86
C ASP A 143 3.25 15.36 -5.63
N ILE A 144 2.07 15.18 -5.02
CA ILE A 144 0.95 14.47 -5.67
C ILE A 144 0.10 15.38 -6.54
N ASP A 145 0.06 16.67 -6.27
CA ASP A 145 -0.69 17.66 -7.04
C ASP A 145 -0.11 17.95 -8.45
N LEU A 146 0.91 17.22 -8.86
CA LEU A 146 1.60 17.42 -10.14
C LEU A 146 1.17 16.42 -11.23
N PHE A 147 0.11 15.64 -11.00
CA PHE A 147 -0.38 14.65 -11.96
C PHE A 147 -1.86 14.89 -12.33
#